data_15bb690f4d15bb2c8ff69af3c670ebe6
#
_entry.id   15bb690f4d15bb2c8ff69af3c670ebe6
#
_cell.length_a   1.000
_cell.length_b   1.000
_cell.length_c   1.000
_cell.angle_alpha   90.00
_cell.angle_beta   90.00
_cell.angle_gamma   90.00
#
_symmetry.space_group_name_H-M   'P 1'
#
loop_
_entity.id
_entity.type
_entity.pdbx_description
1 polymer ?
#
loop_
_entity_poly.entity_id
_entity_poly.type
_entity_poly.pdbx_seq_one_letter_code
_entity_poly.pdbx_strand_id
1 'polypeptide(L)'
;GTGRKDRVTLAAGLVGHDAVDEALPVDRVRRVERRRNHLMLLRHSWKIAFMIVYNHECQSRHEKGNAVTDPEAGMRGPLDGVRVLDLTRVVMGPLATQVLADQGADVILVEAPGGDTNRVMGPGPHPQLSGIALNLLRNKRSVDVDLKSDEGRAAIRALVPQCDVVVATMRPQVLQRLGLDYESLKALRPDVVYCQAQGFPLGSDRAGEPAYDDIIQAASGVADMVERVTGEPTLLPTIFADKVCGLVMAQAIVAALFHRERTGEGQHVEVPMQQATAAFMLAEHGSGAISEPPVHEPGRPAAGYPRVLSPERRPHPTKDGLVHLFPYLPKHYARLFALGGVEGAETDPRYADQRATLRHSDSLY
;
A
#
# COMPACT_ATOMS: atom_id res chain seq x y z
N GLY A 1 44.15 -19.31 -0.76
CA GLY A 1 43.71 -17.97 -0.97
C GLY A 1 42.21 -17.89 -0.69
N THR A 2 41.84 -17.41 0.45
CA THR A 2 40.44 -17.34 0.93
C THR A 2 39.83 -16.02 0.48
N GLY A 3 38.87 -16.07 -0.44
CA GLY A 3 38.08 -14.93 -0.87
C GLY A 3 37.00 -14.59 0.16
N ARG A 4 37.09 -13.42 0.73
CA ARG A 4 36.11 -12.81 1.61
C ARG A 4 34.96 -12.24 0.73
N LYS A 5 33.77 -12.78 0.87
CA LYS A 5 32.52 -12.18 0.37
C LYS A 5 31.97 -11.28 1.46
N ASP A 6 32.10 -9.99 1.29
CA ASP A 6 31.48 -9.02 2.19
C ASP A 6 29.97 -8.96 1.89
N ARG A 7 29.19 -9.52 2.81
CA ARG A 7 27.73 -9.41 2.82
C ARG A 7 27.35 -8.05 3.39
N VAL A 8 26.54 -7.30 2.65
CA VAL A 8 25.78 -6.19 3.24
C VAL A 8 24.77 -6.77 4.21
N THR A 9 25.06 -6.68 5.49
CA THR A 9 24.15 -7.12 6.55
C THR A 9 23.37 -5.92 7.05
N LEU A 10 22.11 -5.85 6.70
CA LEU A 10 21.12 -5.08 7.48
C LEU A 10 21.00 -5.78 8.84
N ALA A 11 21.62 -5.21 9.87
CA ALA A 11 21.63 -5.78 11.21
C ALA A 11 20.25 -5.65 11.85
N ALA A 12 19.45 -6.72 11.75
CA ALA A 12 18.42 -7.03 12.73
C ALA A 12 19.12 -7.72 13.90
N GLY A 13 19.33 -7.00 15.01
CA GLY A 13 19.95 -7.53 16.22
C GLY A 13 19.03 -8.52 16.91
N LEU A 14 19.37 -9.80 16.83
CA LEU A 14 18.87 -10.85 17.70
C LEU A 14 19.45 -10.63 19.11
N VAL A 15 18.57 -10.35 20.06
CA VAL A 15 18.91 -10.42 21.50
C VAL A 15 18.59 -11.85 21.95
N GLY A 16 19.62 -12.65 22.15
CA GLY A 16 19.52 -13.95 22.82
C GLY A 16 19.24 -13.73 24.31
N HIS A 17 18.33 -14.55 24.85
CA HIS A 17 18.16 -14.71 26.29
C HIS A 17 19.41 -15.40 26.86
N ASP A 18 20.07 -14.71 27.76
CA ASP A 18 20.73 -15.17 28.98
C ASP A 18 21.80 -14.14 29.39
N ALA A 19 21.51 -13.35 30.37
CA ALA A 19 22.42 -12.83 31.40
C ALA A 19 21.73 -11.79 32.26
N VAL A 20 21.48 -12.18 33.45
CA VAL A 20 21.09 -11.33 34.58
C VAL A 20 22.37 -10.70 35.13
N ASP A 21 22.26 -9.41 35.50
CA ASP A 21 23.22 -8.63 36.31
C ASP A 21 24.63 -8.34 35.73
N GLU A 22 24.70 -7.30 34.89
CA GLU A 22 25.86 -6.40 34.93
C GLU A 22 25.44 -4.97 34.54
N ALA A 23 25.82 -3.98 35.36
CA ALA A 23 25.56 -2.59 35.13
C ALA A 23 26.22 -2.13 33.82
N LEU A 24 25.42 -1.73 32.84
CA LEU A 24 25.89 -1.31 31.54
C LEU A 24 26.66 0.03 31.61
N PRO A 25 27.81 0.17 30.94
CA PRO A 25 28.54 1.44 30.84
C PRO A 25 27.70 2.56 30.22
N VAL A 26 27.91 3.80 30.67
CA VAL A 26 27.15 5.00 30.26
C VAL A 26 27.09 5.21 28.73
N ASP A 27 28.10 4.78 28.00
CA ASP A 27 28.11 4.86 26.52
C ASP A 27 27.10 3.93 25.82
N ARG A 28 26.70 2.83 26.43
CA ARG A 28 25.65 1.96 25.88
C ARG A 28 24.25 2.56 26.08
N VAL A 29 24.04 3.27 27.17
CA VAL A 29 22.77 3.97 27.45
C VAL A 29 22.55 5.09 26.43
N ARG A 30 23.59 5.87 26.10
CA ARG A 30 23.50 6.91 25.05
C ARG A 30 23.24 6.34 23.66
N ARG A 31 23.71 5.15 23.36
CA ARG A 31 23.46 4.49 22.06
C ARG A 31 22.04 3.95 21.96
N VAL A 32 21.45 3.48 23.05
CA VAL A 32 20.04 3.05 23.12
C VAL A 32 19.11 4.26 23.06
N GLU A 33 19.44 5.37 23.71
CA GLU A 33 18.68 6.62 23.63
C GLU A 33 18.73 7.23 22.22
N ARG A 34 19.88 7.20 21.52
CA ARG A 34 19.95 7.64 20.12
C ARG A 34 19.08 6.78 19.19
N ARG A 35 19.01 5.45 19.40
CA ARG A 35 18.11 4.57 18.64
C ARG A 35 16.64 4.82 18.99
N ARG A 36 16.33 5.11 20.25
CA ARG A 36 14.97 5.44 20.68
C ARG A 36 14.50 6.78 20.10
N ASN A 37 15.40 7.77 20.06
CA ASN A 37 15.12 9.05 19.41
C ASN A 37 15.01 8.93 17.88
N HIS A 38 15.75 8.03 17.24
CA HIS A 38 15.61 7.79 15.80
C HIS A 38 14.28 7.09 15.45
N LEU A 39 13.83 6.14 16.29
CA LEU A 39 12.49 5.53 16.18
C LEU A 39 11.36 6.51 16.51
N MET A 40 11.58 7.46 17.44
CA MET A 40 10.64 8.56 17.68
C MET A 40 10.59 9.55 16.51
N LEU A 41 11.72 9.89 15.89
CA LEU A 41 11.78 10.73 14.69
C LEU A 41 11.08 10.07 13.50
N LEU A 42 11.20 8.75 13.32
CA LEU A 42 10.44 8.02 12.31
C LEU A 42 8.93 8.03 12.61
N ARG A 43 8.51 7.90 13.88
CA ARG A 43 7.10 8.06 14.27
C ARG A 43 6.55 9.45 13.97
N HIS A 44 7.37 10.51 14.11
CA HIS A 44 6.97 11.88 13.76
C HIS A 44 7.05 12.14 12.24
N SER A 45 8.01 11.55 11.53
CA SER A 45 8.17 11.74 10.09
C SER A 45 7.00 11.20 9.28
N TRP A 46 6.40 10.08 9.68
CA TRP A 46 5.20 9.56 9.02
C TRP A 46 3.95 10.42 9.27
N LYS A 47 3.78 10.95 10.47
CA LYS A 47 2.74 11.97 10.74
C LYS A 47 2.98 13.25 9.95
N ILE A 48 4.24 13.68 9.80
CA ILE A 48 4.62 14.89 9.08
C ILE A 48 4.44 14.73 7.57
N ALA A 49 4.77 13.59 6.96
CA ALA A 49 4.61 13.38 5.53
C ALA A 49 3.13 13.41 5.08
N PHE A 50 2.20 12.87 5.88
CA PHE A 50 0.76 12.99 5.62
C PHE A 50 0.18 14.35 6.03
N MET A 51 0.72 15.02 7.07
CA MET A 51 0.31 16.37 7.50
C MET A 51 0.76 17.49 6.55
N ILE A 52 1.92 17.38 5.90
CA ILE A 52 2.44 18.44 5.01
C ILE A 52 1.56 18.64 3.78
N VAL A 53 0.87 17.62 3.30
CA VAL A 53 -0.04 17.73 2.14
C VAL A 53 -1.36 18.45 2.49
N TYR A 54 -1.79 18.46 3.75
CA TYR A 54 -3.10 18.98 4.16
C TYR A 54 -3.08 20.23 5.03
N ASN A 55 -1.94 20.65 5.61
CA ASN A 55 -1.92 21.69 6.64
C ASN A 55 -1.68 23.15 6.17
N HIS A 56 -1.39 23.39 4.88
CA HIS A 56 -1.00 24.75 4.48
C HIS A 56 -2.17 25.71 4.17
N GLU A 57 -3.39 25.24 3.99
CA GLU A 57 -4.51 26.11 3.63
C GLU A 57 -5.68 26.16 4.63
N CYS A 58 -5.71 25.30 5.64
CA CYS A 58 -6.82 25.30 6.61
C CYS A 58 -6.66 26.33 7.75
N GLN A 59 -5.47 26.88 7.96
CA GLN A 59 -5.22 27.89 9.01
C GLN A 59 -5.73 29.30 8.67
N SER A 60 -6.04 29.62 7.42
CA SER A 60 -6.37 31.00 7.02
C SER A 60 -7.86 31.37 7.06
N ARG A 61 -8.78 30.49 7.43
CA ARG A 61 -10.23 30.78 7.43
C ARG A 61 -10.94 30.85 8.80
N HIS A 62 -10.25 30.70 9.91
CA HIS A 62 -10.90 30.69 11.24
C HIS A 62 -10.43 31.77 12.22
N GLU A 63 -9.96 32.92 11.75
CA GLU A 63 -9.81 34.08 12.62
C GLU A 63 -10.99 35.04 12.52
N LYS A 64 -12.14 34.67 13.04
CA LYS A 64 -13.18 35.58 13.56
C LYS A 64 -14.14 34.83 14.47
N GLY A 65 -13.86 34.91 15.76
CA GLY A 65 -14.79 34.47 16.80
C GLY A 65 -14.07 33.95 18.04
N ASN A 66 -13.97 34.79 19.09
CA ASN A 66 -13.47 34.42 20.43
C ASN A 66 -14.33 33.26 21.01
N ALA A 67 -13.82 32.04 20.92
CA ALA A 67 -14.21 30.95 21.81
C ALA A 67 -12.92 30.38 22.39
N VAL A 68 -12.84 30.27 23.72
CA VAL A 68 -11.78 29.60 24.46
C VAL A 68 -11.65 28.18 23.90
N THR A 69 -10.63 27.92 23.09
CA THR A 69 -10.36 26.62 22.52
C THR A 69 -9.74 25.74 23.60
N ASP A 70 -10.39 24.64 23.91
CA ASP A 70 -9.85 23.53 24.69
C ASP A 70 -8.55 23.04 23.98
N PRO A 71 -7.37 23.05 24.65
CA PRO A 71 -6.13 22.58 24.04
C PRO A 71 -6.13 21.07 23.72
N GLU A 72 -7.09 20.30 24.21
CA GLU A 72 -7.30 18.88 23.91
C GLU A 72 -8.28 18.63 22.75
N ALA A 73 -8.91 19.65 22.17
CA ALA A 73 -9.63 19.49 20.91
C ALA A 73 -8.61 19.16 19.81
N GLY A 74 -8.23 17.88 19.74
CA GLY A 74 -7.27 17.32 18.79
C GLY A 74 -7.62 17.74 17.37
N MET A 75 -6.62 18.03 16.55
CA MET A 75 -6.80 18.42 15.15
C MET A 75 -7.73 17.41 14.46
N ARG A 76 -8.93 17.86 14.11
CA ARG A 76 -9.92 17.05 13.41
C ARG A 76 -9.37 16.75 12.02
N GLY A 77 -9.35 15.46 11.67
CA GLY A 77 -8.95 15.04 10.31
C GLY A 77 -10.04 15.33 9.28
N PRO A 78 -9.75 15.22 7.98
CA PRO A 78 -10.72 15.46 6.92
C PRO A 78 -11.93 14.50 6.96
N LEU A 79 -11.83 13.36 7.63
CA LEU A 79 -12.91 12.39 7.82
C LEU A 79 -13.48 12.40 9.26
N ASP A 80 -13.27 13.49 10.01
CA ASP A 80 -13.91 13.64 11.34
C ASP A 80 -15.43 13.57 11.21
N GLY A 81 -16.07 12.77 12.08
CA GLY A 81 -17.50 12.50 12.04
C GLY A 81 -17.92 11.33 11.14
N VAL A 82 -17.03 10.82 10.28
CA VAL A 82 -17.29 9.61 9.48
C VAL A 82 -17.06 8.37 10.33
N ARG A 83 -18.03 7.48 10.41
CA ARG A 83 -17.93 6.19 11.11
C ARG A 83 -17.85 5.02 10.13
N VAL A 84 -16.84 4.18 10.31
CA VAL A 84 -16.53 3.03 9.45
C VAL A 84 -16.68 1.74 10.24
N LEU A 85 -17.50 0.82 9.77
CA LEU A 85 -17.57 -0.56 10.24
C LEU A 85 -16.60 -1.41 9.40
N ASP A 86 -15.54 -1.88 10.03
CA ASP A 86 -14.45 -2.63 9.39
C ASP A 86 -14.64 -4.12 9.63
N LEU A 87 -15.13 -4.84 8.60
CA LEU A 87 -15.30 -6.31 8.58
C LEU A 87 -14.14 -7.00 7.86
N THR A 88 -13.01 -6.32 7.71
CA THR A 88 -11.89 -6.81 6.93
C THR A 88 -10.86 -7.57 7.75
N ARG A 89 -9.96 -8.29 7.07
CA ARG A 89 -8.91 -9.11 7.69
C ARG A 89 -7.62 -9.07 6.88
N VAL A 90 -6.54 -9.51 7.47
CA VAL A 90 -5.21 -9.68 6.89
C VAL A 90 -4.57 -8.33 6.56
N VAL A 91 -4.38 -7.93 5.29
CA VAL A 91 -3.62 -6.71 4.94
C VAL A 91 -4.47 -5.71 4.15
N MET A 92 -5.07 -6.12 3.04
CA MET A 92 -5.72 -5.24 2.07
C MET A 92 -6.76 -4.30 2.71
N GLY A 93 -7.79 -4.87 3.30
CA GLY A 93 -8.87 -4.12 3.95
C GLY A 93 -8.41 -3.36 5.19
N PRO A 94 -7.66 -3.98 6.12
CA PRO A 94 -7.10 -3.27 7.26
C PRO A 94 -6.20 -2.08 6.90
N LEU A 95 -5.48 -2.13 5.77
CA LEU A 95 -4.73 -0.97 5.27
C LEU A 95 -5.68 0.14 4.81
N ALA A 96 -6.73 -0.20 4.06
CA ALA A 96 -7.71 0.79 3.61
C ALA A 96 -8.34 1.53 4.79
N THR A 97 -8.85 0.78 5.76
CA THR A 97 -9.53 1.35 6.93
C THR A 97 -8.56 2.06 7.89
N GLN A 98 -7.28 1.64 7.93
CA GLN A 98 -6.22 2.36 8.64
C GLN A 98 -5.94 3.73 8.02
N VAL A 99 -5.93 3.84 6.66
CA VAL A 99 -5.78 5.13 5.98
C VAL A 99 -6.94 6.06 6.31
N LEU A 100 -8.17 5.54 6.36
CA LEU A 100 -9.34 6.34 6.77
C LEU A 100 -9.26 6.77 8.24
N ALA A 101 -8.81 5.87 9.14
CA ALA A 101 -8.60 6.16 10.55
C ALA A 101 -7.52 7.23 10.77
N ASP A 102 -6.40 7.19 10.00
CA ASP A 102 -5.36 8.20 10.04
C ASP A 102 -5.85 9.58 9.55
N GLN A 103 -6.92 9.59 8.74
CA GLN A 103 -7.61 10.80 8.27
C GLN A 103 -8.73 11.27 9.22
N GLY A 104 -8.91 10.63 10.37
CA GLY A 104 -9.83 11.06 11.42
C GLY A 104 -11.16 10.32 11.48
N ALA A 105 -11.41 9.30 10.63
CA ALA A 105 -12.61 8.49 10.72
C ALA A 105 -12.64 7.65 12.02
N ASP A 106 -13.83 7.49 12.60
CA ASP A 106 -14.09 6.59 13.73
C ASP A 106 -14.25 5.16 13.20
N VAL A 107 -13.16 4.39 13.18
CA VAL A 107 -13.15 3.02 12.64
C VAL A 107 -13.40 2.00 13.75
N ILE A 108 -14.43 1.18 13.56
CA ILE A 108 -14.80 0.05 14.44
C ILE A 108 -14.39 -1.25 13.72
N LEU A 109 -13.26 -1.81 14.13
CA LEU A 109 -12.78 -3.10 13.65
C LEU A 109 -13.53 -4.24 14.34
N VAL A 110 -14.12 -5.14 13.55
CA VAL A 110 -14.78 -6.34 14.02
C VAL A 110 -13.84 -7.52 13.92
N GLU A 111 -13.42 -8.02 15.06
CA GLU A 111 -12.53 -9.19 15.15
C GLU A 111 -13.32 -10.44 15.54
N ALA A 112 -12.88 -11.60 15.06
CA ALA A 112 -13.42 -12.88 15.58
C ALA A 112 -12.88 -13.14 17.00
N PRO A 113 -13.55 -13.99 17.78
CA PRO A 113 -13.02 -14.45 19.07
C PRO A 113 -11.58 -14.92 18.94
N GLY A 114 -10.70 -14.32 19.75
CA GLY A 114 -9.24 -14.54 19.68
C GLY A 114 -8.47 -13.55 18.82
N GLY A 115 -9.14 -12.60 18.21
CA GLY A 115 -8.53 -11.49 17.47
C GLY A 115 -8.31 -11.74 15.99
N ASP A 116 -7.86 -10.70 15.28
CA ASP A 116 -7.50 -10.77 13.86
C ASP A 116 -6.15 -11.50 13.66
N THR A 117 -6.01 -12.13 12.50
CA THR A 117 -4.77 -12.84 12.10
C THR A 117 -3.55 -11.92 12.16
N ASN A 118 -3.70 -10.63 11.88
CA ASN A 118 -2.61 -9.65 11.96
C ASN A 118 -1.94 -9.62 13.34
N ARG A 119 -2.67 -9.95 14.40
CA ARG A 119 -2.13 -9.92 15.77
C ARG A 119 -0.97 -10.87 15.97
N VAL A 120 -0.94 -11.97 15.19
CA VAL A 120 0.08 -13.03 15.28
C VAL A 120 0.96 -13.18 14.03
N MET A 121 0.82 -12.29 13.05
CA MET A 121 1.62 -12.30 11.81
C MET A 121 2.99 -11.64 12.03
N GLY A 122 3.90 -12.35 12.64
CA GLY A 122 5.29 -11.94 12.87
C GLY A 122 5.58 -11.47 14.29
N PRO A 123 6.83 -11.06 14.57
CA PRO A 123 7.25 -10.64 15.90
C PRO A 123 6.65 -9.28 16.28
N GLY A 124 6.50 -9.06 17.59
CA GLY A 124 6.04 -7.82 18.18
C GLY A 124 6.31 -7.74 19.66
N PRO A 125 5.92 -6.65 20.33
CA PRO A 125 6.17 -6.44 21.75
C PRO A 125 5.34 -7.35 22.68
N HIS A 126 4.29 -7.99 22.14
CA HIS A 126 3.41 -8.91 22.84
C HIS A 126 2.97 -10.03 21.90
N PRO A 127 2.73 -11.29 22.37
CA PRO A 127 2.30 -12.40 21.52
C PRO A 127 1.04 -12.13 20.68
N GLN A 128 0.15 -11.26 21.14
CA GLN A 128 -1.07 -10.83 20.44
C GLN A 128 -0.94 -9.46 19.76
N LEU A 129 0.29 -8.97 19.54
CA LEU A 129 0.51 -7.65 18.94
C LEU A 129 1.78 -7.66 18.07
N SER A 130 1.64 -8.19 16.86
CA SER A 130 2.72 -8.19 15.87
C SER A 130 3.05 -6.79 15.34
N GLY A 131 4.19 -6.62 14.70
CA GLY A 131 4.55 -5.39 14.01
C GLY A 131 3.55 -5.01 12.91
N ILE A 132 2.92 -6.00 12.26
CA ILE A 132 1.86 -5.78 11.25
C ILE A 132 0.60 -5.22 11.92
N ALA A 133 0.18 -5.81 13.05
CA ALA A 133 -0.96 -5.31 13.81
C ALA A 133 -0.75 -3.87 14.30
N LEU A 134 0.44 -3.54 14.79
CA LEU A 134 0.80 -2.17 15.18
C LEU A 134 0.66 -1.16 14.05
N ASN A 135 0.93 -1.57 12.80
CA ASN A 135 0.78 -0.72 11.64
C ASN A 135 -0.67 -0.61 11.16
N LEU A 136 -1.36 -1.75 11.01
CA LEU A 136 -2.64 -1.81 10.30
C LEU A 136 -3.86 -1.58 11.21
N LEU A 137 -3.72 -1.82 12.53
CA LEU A 137 -4.84 -1.69 13.47
C LEU A 137 -4.78 -0.40 14.32
N ARG A 138 -3.77 0.46 14.08
CA ARG A 138 -3.68 1.75 14.78
C ARG A 138 -4.87 2.65 14.45
N ASN A 139 -5.20 3.54 15.39
CA ASN A 139 -6.30 4.50 15.29
C ASN A 139 -7.70 3.88 15.11
N LYS A 140 -7.84 2.56 15.35
CA LYS A 140 -9.11 1.86 15.30
C LYS A 140 -9.55 1.45 16.70
N ARG A 141 -10.85 1.45 16.92
CA ARG A 141 -11.48 0.75 18.04
C ARG A 141 -11.74 -0.69 17.61
N SER A 142 -11.65 -1.64 18.50
CA SER A 142 -11.90 -3.04 18.21
C SER A 142 -13.05 -3.59 19.04
N VAL A 143 -13.82 -4.49 18.44
CA VAL A 143 -14.85 -5.29 19.10
C VAL A 143 -14.70 -6.75 18.70
N ASP A 144 -14.71 -7.64 19.71
CA ASP A 144 -14.67 -9.10 19.52
C ASP A 144 -16.12 -9.61 19.34
N VAL A 145 -16.39 -10.21 18.16
CA VAL A 145 -17.73 -10.68 17.80
C VAL A 145 -17.68 -11.98 17.02
N ASP A 146 -18.37 -13.01 17.50
CA ASP A 146 -18.58 -14.23 16.73
C ASP A 146 -19.70 -14.04 15.69
N LEU A 147 -19.33 -13.73 14.46
CA LEU A 147 -20.26 -13.61 13.33
C LEU A 147 -20.96 -14.94 12.95
N LYS A 148 -20.57 -16.07 13.53
CA LYS A 148 -21.26 -17.34 13.31
C LYS A 148 -22.45 -17.48 14.24
N SER A 149 -22.48 -16.78 15.37
CA SER A 149 -23.63 -16.74 16.30
C SER A 149 -24.72 -15.78 15.79
N ASP A 150 -25.97 -16.04 16.17
CA ASP A 150 -27.09 -15.16 15.86
C ASP A 150 -26.97 -13.82 16.61
N GLU A 151 -26.51 -13.87 17.85
CA GLU A 151 -26.30 -12.69 18.70
C GLU A 151 -25.21 -11.78 18.10
N GLY A 152 -24.10 -12.36 17.63
CA GLY A 152 -23.02 -11.61 16.99
C GLY A 152 -23.47 -10.91 15.71
N ARG A 153 -24.22 -11.61 14.85
CA ARG A 153 -24.80 -11.00 13.64
C ARG A 153 -25.79 -9.90 13.97
N ALA A 154 -26.64 -10.13 14.97
CA ALA A 154 -27.62 -9.13 15.43
C ALA A 154 -26.93 -7.87 15.97
N ALA A 155 -25.84 -8.04 16.76
CA ALA A 155 -25.05 -6.93 17.28
C ALA A 155 -24.43 -6.09 16.14
N ILE A 156 -23.83 -6.73 15.13
CA ILE A 156 -23.26 -6.02 13.97
C ILE A 156 -24.34 -5.30 13.17
N ARG A 157 -25.48 -5.95 12.90
CA ARG A 157 -26.59 -5.32 12.18
C ARG A 157 -27.18 -4.11 12.94
N ALA A 158 -27.16 -4.11 14.27
CA ALA A 158 -27.58 -2.98 15.09
C ALA A 158 -26.58 -1.78 15.04
N LEU A 159 -25.32 -2.02 14.69
CA LEU A 159 -24.32 -0.96 14.48
C LEU A 159 -24.45 -0.28 13.11
N VAL A 160 -24.88 -1.00 12.08
CA VAL A 160 -24.93 -0.51 10.69
C VAL A 160 -25.67 0.82 10.52
N PRO A 161 -26.85 1.06 11.13
CA PRO A 161 -27.54 2.36 11.02
C PRO A 161 -26.72 3.56 11.52
N GLN A 162 -25.71 3.30 12.34
CA GLN A 162 -24.83 4.33 12.91
C GLN A 162 -23.52 4.50 12.14
N CYS A 163 -23.28 3.69 11.09
CA CYS A 163 -22.04 3.68 10.32
C CYS A 163 -22.25 4.26 8.93
N ASP A 164 -21.40 5.18 8.53
CA ASP A 164 -21.41 5.81 7.21
C ASP A 164 -20.88 4.88 6.12
N VAL A 165 -19.92 4.06 6.51
CA VAL A 165 -19.21 3.15 5.62
C VAL A 165 -19.19 1.75 6.24
N VAL A 166 -19.39 0.73 5.43
CA VAL A 166 -19.08 -0.67 5.75
C VAL A 166 -18.03 -1.17 4.78
N VAL A 167 -16.96 -1.78 5.29
CA VAL A 167 -15.86 -2.33 4.48
C VAL A 167 -15.75 -3.82 4.72
N ALA A 168 -15.78 -4.63 3.65
CA ALA A 168 -15.74 -6.08 3.73
C ALA A 168 -14.77 -6.69 2.71
N THR A 169 -14.03 -7.73 3.14
CA THR A 169 -13.13 -8.51 2.27
C THR A 169 -13.45 -10.01 2.30
N MET A 170 -14.55 -10.39 2.93
CA MET A 170 -15.04 -11.75 2.89
C MET A 170 -15.62 -12.09 1.51
N ARG A 171 -15.53 -13.39 1.14
CA ARG A 171 -16.12 -13.87 -0.12
C ARG A 171 -17.62 -13.55 -0.20
N PRO A 172 -18.16 -13.26 -1.40
CA PRO A 172 -19.57 -12.86 -1.58
C PRO A 172 -20.56 -13.83 -0.93
N GLN A 173 -20.34 -15.13 -1.12
CA GLN A 173 -21.23 -16.17 -0.57
C GLN A 173 -21.22 -16.20 0.97
N VAL A 174 -20.09 -15.81 1.58
CA VAL A 174 -20.01 -15.70 3.06
C VAL A 174 -20.78 -14.49 3.54
N LEU A 175 -20.63 -13.35 2.87
CA LEU A 175 -21.37 -12.11 3.21
C LEU A 175 -22.89 -12.32 3.09
N GLN A 176 -23.36 -12.92 2.00
CA GLN A 176 -24.77 -13.26 1.80
C GLN A 176 -25.31 -14.18 2.91
N ARG A 177 -24.59 -15.26 3.23
CA ARG A 177 -24.97 -16.20 4.31
C ARG A 177 -25.05 -15.53 5.67
N LEU A 178 -24.21 -14.52 5.92
CA LEU A 178 -24.20 -13.76 7.18
C LEU A 178 -25.20 -12.61 7.20
N GLY A 179 -25.83 -12.28 6.06
CA GLY A 179 -26.70 -11.10 5.92
C GLY A 179 -25.92 -9.79 6.09
N LEU A 180 -24.66 -9.79 5.63
CA LEU A 180 -23.74 -8.66 5.67
C LEU A 180 -23.32 -8.20 4.25
N ASP A 181 -24.04 -8.64 3.22
CA ASP A 181 -23.93 -8.17 1.86
C ASP A 181 -24.60 -6.79 1.69
N TYR A 182 -24.29 -6.12 0.56
CA TYR A 182 -24.76 -4.76 0.29
C TYR A 182 -26.26 -4.60 0.40
N GLU A 183 -27.07 -5.47 -0.23
CA GLU A 183 -28.52 -5.35 -0.23
C GLU A 183 -29.11 -5.52 1.17
N SER A 184 -28.57 -6.47 1.95
CA SER A 184 -28.97 -6.69 3.35
C SER A 184 -28.67 -5.49 4.23
N LEU A 185 -27.54 -4.79 4.01
CA LEU A 185 -27.15 -3.64 4.82
C LEU A 185 -27.77 -2.33 4.35
N LYS A 186 -27.99 -2.17 3.04
CA LYS A 186 -28.75 -1.06 2.46
C LYS A 186 -30.20 -1.00 2.99
N ALA A 187 -30.81 -2.14 3.25
CA ALA A 187 -32.13 -2.18 3.89
C ALA A 187 -32.14 -1.61 5.30
N LEU A 188 -31.00 -1.59 6.01
CA LEU A 188 -30.85 -1.02 7.35
C LEU A 188 -30.42 0.45 7.32
N ARG A 189 -29.61 0.83 6.32
CA ARG A 189 -29.15 2.18 6.08
C ARG A 189 -29.11 2.45 4.57
N PRO A 190 -30.14 3.11 4.00
CA PRO A 190 -30.28 3.30 2.55
C PRO A 190 -29.14 4.09 1.88
N ASP A 191 -28.50 5.00 2.63
CA ASP A 191 -27.39 5.83 2.18
C ASP A 191 -26.01 5.28 2.54
N VAL A 192 -25.90 4.01 2.91
CA VAL A 192 -24.62 3.40 3.29
C VAL A 192 -23.65 3.36 2.10
N VAL A 193 -22.41 3.75 2.32
CA VAL A 193 -21.29 3.43 1.42
C VAL A 193 -20.77 2.04 1.80
N TYR A 194 -20.91 1.09 0.90
CA TYR A 194 -20.49 -0.28 1.12
C TYR A 194 -19.31 -0.61 0.20
N CYS A 195 -18.11 -0.78 0.75
CA CYS A 195 -16.93 -1.15 0.00
C CYS A 195 -16.65 -2.64 0.16
N GLN A 196 -16.71 -3.38 -0.95
CA GLN A 196 -16.38 -4.79 -1.02
C GLN A 196 -15.15 -5.00 -1.89
N ALA A 197 -14.16 -5.70 -1.37
CA ALA A 197 -12.98 -6.10 -2.11
C ALA A 197 -12.77 -7.62 -2.03
N GLN A 198 -12.46 -8.21 -3.15
CA GLN A 198 -12.17 -9.63 -3.33
C GLN A 198 -11.14 -9.82 -4.45
N GLY A 199 -10.67 -11.07 -4.67
CA GLY A 199 -9.64 -11.37 -5.66
C GLY A 199 -10.01 -11.00 -7.09
N PHE A 200 -11.21 -11.40 -7.52
CA PHE A 200 -11.69 -11.26 -8.90
C PHE A 200 -13.05 -10.56 -8.94
N PRO A 201 -13.44 -9.96 -10.09
CA PRO A 201 -14.72 -9.24 -10.22
C PRO A 201 -15.94 -10.09 -9.85
N LEU A 202 -16.93 -9.48 -9.20
CA LEU A 202 -18.17 -10.15 -8.78
C LEU A 202 -18.93 -10.80 -9.96
N GLY A 203 -18.87 -10.21 -11.14
CA GLY A 203 -19.51 -10.72 -12.34
C GLY A 203 -18.70 -11.78 -13.12
N SER A 204 -17.53 -12.19 -12.62
CA SER A 204 -16.68 -13.17 -13.30
C SER A 204 -16.90 -14.59 -12.76
N ASP A 205 -16.53 -15.60 -13.57
CA ASP A 205 -16.54 -17.01 -13.17
C ASP A 205 -15.64 -17.27 -11.95
N ARG A 206 -14.68 -16.40 -11.70
CA ARG A 206 -13.71 -16.49 -10.60
C ARG A 206 -14.12 -15.74 -9.34
N ALA A 207 -15.28 -15.11 -9.29
CA ALA A 207 -15.71 -14.23 -8.18
C ALA A 207 -15.64 -14.90 -6.79
N GLY A 208 -15.86 -16.21 -6.72
CA GLY A 208 -15.81 -16.97 -5.47
C GLY A 208 -14.47 -17.62 -5.13
N GLU A 209 -13.45 -17.48 -6.00
CA GLU A 209 -12.15 -18.09 -5.78
C GLU A 209 -11.40 -17.44 -4.62
N PRO A 210 -10.66 -18.21 -3.83
CA PRO A 210 -9.73 -17.64 -2.87
C PRO A 210 -8.60 -16.93 -3.61
N ALA A 211 -8.22 -15.75 -3.15
CA ALA A 211 -7.12 -15.01 -3.70
C ALA A 211 -6.34 -14.32 -2.57
N TYR A 212 -5.04 -14.53 -2.59
CA TYR A 212 -4.07 -13.85 -1.76
C TYR A 212 -3.12 -13.05 -2.64
N ASP A 213 -2.30 -12.22 -2.06
CA ASP A 213 -1.35 -11.34 -2.72
C ASP A 213 -0.58 -12.04 -3.86
N ASP A 214 0.03 -13.18 -3.57
CA ASP A 214 0.86 -13.95 -4.53
C ASP A 214 0.05 -14.41 -5.76
N ILE A 215 -1.18 -14.87 -5.54
CA ILE A 215 -2.10 -15.28 -6.63
C ILE A 215 -2.42 -14.08 -7.52
N ILE A 216 -2.64 -12.93 -6.91
CA ILE A 216 -2.99 -11.71 -7.64
C ILE A 216 -1.76 -11.12 -8.33
N GLN A 217 -0.58 -11.16 -7.74
CA GLN A 217 0.66 -10.76 -8.43
C GLN A 217 0.85 -11.58 -9.72
N ALA A 218 0.61 -12.89 -9.67
CA ALA A 218 0.66 -13.73 -10.86
C ALA A 218 -0.48 -13.40 -11.86
N ALA A 219 -1.71 -13.28 -11.38
CA ALA A 219 -2.89 -13.08 -12.22
C ALA A 219 -2.99 -11.68 -12.85
N SER A 220 -2.25 -10.70 -12.33
CA SER A 220 -2.23 -9.31 -12.82
C SER A 220 -1.03 -8.97 -13.69
N GLY A 221 -0.12 -9.94 -13.96
CA GLY A 221 1.05 -9.75 -14.81
C GLY A 221 2.29 -9.25 -14.08
N VAL A 222 2.27 -9.09 -12.75
CA VAL A 222 3.46 -8.68 -11.98
C VAL A 222 4.59 -9.70 -12.13
N ALA A 223 4.28 -10.99 -11.99
CA ALA A 223 5.29 -12.06 -12.12
C ALA A 223 5.93 -12.11 -13.52
N ASP A 224 5.14 -11.88 -14.59
CA ASP A 224 5.64 -11.78 -15.97
C ASP A 224 6.59 -10.57 -16.14
N MET A 225 6.25 -9.41 -15.56
CA MET A 225 7.13 -8.24 -15.63
C MET A 225 8.45 -8.48 -14.90
N VAL A 226 8.42 -9.18 -13.76
CA VAL A 226 9.66 -9.54 -13.04
C VAL A 226 10.47 -10.55 -13.83
N GLU A 227 9.84 -11.57 -14.44
CA GLU A 227 10.50 -12.54 -15.33
C GLU A 227 11.27 -11.86 -16.46
N ARG A 228 10.70 -10.85 -17.11
CA ARG A 228 11.35 -10.10 -18.19
C ARG A 228 12.63 -9.40 -17.75
N VAL A 229 12.78 -9.10 -16.46
CA VAL A 229 13.99 -8.46 -15.89
C VAL A 229 14.97 -9.50 -15.37
N THR A 230 14.50 -10.56 -14.74
CA THR A 230 15.34 -11.53 -14.01
C THR A 230 15.63 -12.81 -14.77
N GLY A 231 14.83 -13.10 -15.80
CA GLY A 231 14.88 -14.35 -16.57
C GLY A 231 14.07 -15.49 -15.97
N GLU A 232 13.46 -15.30 -14.78
CA GLU A 232 12.65 -16.30 -14.10
C GLU A 232 11.38 -15.66 -13.52
N PRO A 233 10.19 -16.30 -13.65
CA PRO A 233 8.97 -15.78 -13.05
C PRO A 233 9.09 -15.80 -11.52
N THR A 234 8.96 -14.65 -10.91
CA THR A 234 8.98 -14.53 -9.46
C THR A 234 8.11 -13.38 -8.99
N LEU A 235 7.85 -13.31 -7.69
CA LEU A 235 7.00 -12.30 -7.06
C LEU A 235 7.86 -11.18 -6.49
N LEU A 236 7.28 -9.99 -6.36
CA LEU A 236 7.92 -8.92 -5.62
C LEU A 236 8.08 -9.32 -4.15
N PRO A 237 9.24 -9.05 -3.51
CA PRO A 237 9.49 -9.44 -2.12
C PRO A 237 8.74 -8.53 -1.13
N THR A 238 7.46 -8.30 -1.38
CA THR A 238 6.58 -7.48 -0.56
C THR A 238 5.13 -7.85 -0.87
N ILE A 239 4.23 -7.73 0.09
CA ILE A 239 2.78 -7.85 -0.11
C ILE A 239 2.33 -6.66 -0.96
N PHE A 240 2.35 -6.84 -2.28
CA PHE A 240 2.19 -5.76 -3.27
C PHE A 240 0.74 -5.50 -3.63
N ALA A 241 0.03 -6.55 -4.08
CA ALA A 241 -1.34 -6.44 -4.55
C ALA A 241 -2.30 -5.98 -3.45
N ASP A 242 -2.17 -6.53 -2.24
CA ASP A 242 -2.94 -6.10 -1.08
C ASP A 242 -2.77 -4.60 -0.78
N LYS A 243 -1.53 -4.10 -0.84
CA LYS A 243 -1.25 -2.68 -0.57
C LYS A 243 -1.80 -1.76 -1.65
N VAL A 244 -1.65 -2.13 -2.92
CA VAL A 244 -2.25 -1.38 -4.03
C VAL A 244 -3.77 -1.32 -3.86
N CYS A 245 -4.41 -2.47 -3.63
CA CYS A 245 -5.86 -2.54 -3.46
C CYS A 245 -6.34 -1.79 -2.22
N GLY A 246 -5.63 -1.89 -1.10
CA GLY A 246 -5.98 -1.15 0.11
C GLY A 246 -6.00 0.37 -0.12
N LEU A 247 -5.04 0.90 -0.88
CA LEU A 247 -5.03 2.32 -1.24
C LEU A 247 -6.18 2.68 -2.22
N VAL A 248 -6.45 1.82 -3.21
CA VAL A 248 -7.58 2.00 -4.14
C VAL A 248 -8.92 1.97 -3.39
N MET A 249 -9.09 1.03 -2.44
CA MET A 249 -10.28 0.98 -1.56
C MET A 249 -10.46 2.28 -0.78
N ALA A 250 -9.41 2.78 -0.12
CA ALA A 250 -9.49 4.02 0.64
C ALA A 250 -9.90 5.21 -0.25
N GLN A 251 -9.28 5.33 -1.43
CA GLN A 251 -9.64 6.37 -2.41
C GLN A 251 -11.09 6.26 -2.88
N ALA A 252 -11.54 5.04 -3.22
CA ALA A 252 -12.89 4.81 -3.72
C ALA A 252 -13.96 5.07 -2.64
N ILE A 253 -13.69 4.72 -1.38
CA ILE A 253 -14.55 5.04 -0.24
C ILE A 253 -14.69 6.57 -0.08
N VAL A 254 -13.59 7.32 -0.13
CA VAL A 254 -13.63 8.79 -0.02
C VAL A 254 -14.41 9.41 -1.18
N ALA A 255 -14.24 8.90 -2.41
CA ALA A 255 -15.02 9.34 -3.57
C ALA A 255 -16.52 9.05 -3.40
N ALA A 256 -16.89 7.87 -2.88
CA ALA A 256 -18.28 7.51 -2.60
C ALA A 256 -18.90 8.35 -1.47
N LEU A 257 -18.12 8.67 -0.42
CA LEU A 257 -18.55 9.59 0.62
C LEU A 257 -18.80 11.00 0.08
N PHE A 258 -17.92 11.49 -0.80
CA PHE A 258 -18.11 12.77 -1.48
C PHE A 258 -19.35 12.78 -2.39
N HIS A 259 -19.62 11.67 -3.10
CA HIS A 259 -20.87 11.52 -3.87
C HIS A 259 -22.07 11.57 -2.96
N ARG A 260 -22.07 10.81 -1.86
CA ARG A 260 -23.17 10.80 -0.88
C ARG A 260 -23.43 12.18 -0.28
N GLU A 261 -22.39 12.94 0.05
CA GLU A 261 -22.51 14.29 0.59
C GLU A 261 -23.26 15.23 -0.39
N ARG A 262 -23.08 15.02 -1.69
CA ARG A 262 -23.71 15.84 -2.73
C ARG A 262 -25.10 15.39 -3.15
N THR A 263 -25.39 14.09 -3.04
CA THR A 263 -26.64 13.50 -3.61
C THR A 263 -27.55 12.90 -2.54
N GLY A 264 -27.02 12.62 -1.37
CA GLY A 264 -27.73 11.85 -0.33
C GLY A 264 -27.74 10.33 -0.60
N GLU A 265 -27.10 9.85 -1.67
CA GLU A 265 -27.13 8.45 -2.11
C GLU A 265 -25.87 7.69 -1.71
N GLY A 266 -26.04 6.55 -1.06
CA GLY A 266 -24.97 5.59 -0.82
C GLY A 266 -24.60 4.79 -2.07
N GLN A 267 -23.50 4.06 -2.01
CA GLN A 267 -23.00 3.28 -3.16
C GLN A 267 -22.44 1.93 -2.73
N HIS A 268 -22.61 0.92 -3.61
CA HIS A 268 -21.80 -0.29 -3.59
C HIS A 268 -20.52 -0.06 -4.38
N VAL A 269 -19.41 -0.01 -3.68
CA VAL A 269 -18.05 0.15 -4.25
C VAL A 269 -17.40 -1.21 -4.31
N GLU A 270 -17.10 -1.69 -5.49
CA GLU A 270 -16.39 -2.93 -5.72
C GLU A 270 -14.93 -2.68 -6.08
N VAL A 271 -13.99 -3.36 -5.40
CA VAL A 271 -12.55 -3.28 -5.70
C VAL A 271 -11.99 -4.69 -5.90
N PRO A 272 -12.01 -5.24 -7.13
CA PRO A 272 -11.37 -6.51 -7.44
C PRO A 272 -9.85 -6.35 -7.46
N MET A 273 -9.13 -7.17 -6.68
CA MET A 273 -7.67 -7.07 -6.54
C MET A 273 -6.95 -7.21 -7.88
N GLN A 274 -7.35 -8.18 -8.72
CA GLN A 274 -6.75 -8.39 -10.02
C GLN A 274 -6.84 -7.14 -10.90
N GLN A 275 -8.01 -6.53 -10.99
CA GLN A 275 -8.22 -5.34 -11.83
C GLN A 275 -7.48 -4.12 -11.28
N ALA A 276 -7.53 -3.90 -9.96
CA ALA A 276 -6.83 -2.79 -9.33
C ALA A 276 -5.31 -2.90 -9.52
N THR A 277 -4.75 -4.10 -9.33
CA THR A 277 -3.31 -4.35 -9.52
C THR A 277 -2.91 -4.24 -10.99
N ALA A 278 -3.71 -4.82 -11.91
CA ALA A 278 -3.47 -4.71 -13.35
C ALA A 278 -3.54 -3.24 -13.81
N ALA A 279 -4.54 -2.48 -13.38
CA ALA A 279 -4.67 -1.06 -13.71
C ALA A 279 -3.46 -0.24 -13.23
N PHE A 280 -2.93 -0.55 -12.04
CA PHE A 280 -1.72 0.07 -11.53
C PHE A 280 -0.50 -0.23 -12.42
N MET A 281 -0.34 -1.49 -12.87
CA MET A 281 0.75 -1.91 -13.76
C MET A 281 0.59 -1.33 -15.17
N LEU A 282 -0.62 -1.19 -15.68
CA LEU A 282 -0.89 -0.68 -17.03
C LEU A 282 -0.58 0.80 -17.20
N ALA A 283 -0.36 1.55 -16.10
CA ALA A 283 0.00 2.97 -16.17
C ALA A 283 1.22 3.22 -17.08
N GLU A 284 2.23 2.35 -17.02
CA GLU A 284 3.38 2.41 -17.92
C GLU A 284 3.53 1.14 -18.78
N HIS A 285 3.18 -0.05 -18.25
CA HIS A 285 3.34 -1.30 -18.98
C HIS A 285 2.26 -1.54 -20.04
N GLY A 286 1.19 -0.74 -20.06
CA GLY A 286 0.23 -0.72 -21.17
C GLY A 286 0.93 -0.41 -22.49
N SER A 287 1.84 0.56 -22.48
CA SER A 287 2.70 0.91 -23.61
C SER A 287 1.96 0.93 -24.95
N GLY A 288 2.49 0.30 -26.00
CA GLY A 288 1.82 0.22 -27.31
C GLY A 288 0.62 -0.72 -27.37
N ALA A 289 0.43 -1.60 -26.35
CA ALA A 289 -0.69 -2.53 -26.31
C ALA A 289 -2.05 -1.87 -26.08
N ILE A 290 -2.08 -0.63 -25.54
CA ILE A 290 -3.32 0.15 -25.37
C ILE A 290 -3.82 0.81 -26.65
N SER A 291 -3.04 0.77 -27.74
CA SER A 291 -3.43 1.33 -29.05
C SER A 291 -4.25 0.32 -29.84
N GLU A 292 -5.11 0.82 -30.72
CA GLU A 292 -5.89 0.01 -31.66
C GLU A 292 -5.55 0.44 -33.09
N PRO A 293 -4.87 -0.38 -33.90
CA PRO A 293 -4.25 -1.65 -33.52
C PRO A 293 -3.02 -1.47 -32.59
N PRO A 294 -2.59 -2.52 -31.87
CA PRO A 294 -1.43 -2.44 -31.01
C PRO A 294 -0.15 -2.03 -31.76
N VAL A 295 0.66 -1.18 -31.15
CA VAL A 295 1.92 -0.72 -31.72
C VAL A 295 3.07 -1.52 -31.10
N HIS A 296 3.93 -2.07 -31.97
CA HIS A 296 5.09 -2.85 -31.56
C HIS A 296 6.39 -2.14 -31.94
N GLU A 297 7.34 -2.11 -31.03
CA GLU A 297 8.74 -1.88 -31.39
C GLU A 297 9.35 -3.18 -31.94
N PRO A 298 10.23 -3.13 -32.95
CA PRO A 298 10.85 -4.35 -33.50
C PRO A 298 11.53 -5.19 -32.43
N GLY A 299 11.16 -6.49 -32.38
CA GLY A 299 11.73 -7.44 -31.44
C GLY A 299 11.21 -7.33 -30.00
N ARG A 300 10.20 -6.48 -29.73
CA ARG A 300 9.62 -6.31 -28.39
C ARG A 300 8.10 -6.55 -28.40
N PRO A 301 7.52 -7.08 -27.30
CA PRO A 301 6.06 -7.10 -27.12
C PRO A 301 5.48 -5.68 -27.09
N ALA A 302 4.21 -5.55 -27.48
CA ALA A 302 3.50 -4.26 -27.40
C ALA A 302 3.32 -3.78 -25.95
N ALA A 303 3.14 -4.70 -25.00
CA ALA A 303 3.08 -4.40 -23.57
C ALA A 303 4.48 -4.43 -22.94
N GLY A 304 4.69 -3.56 -21.97
CA GLY A 304 5.94 -3.44 -21.22
C GLY A 304 6.67 -2.12 -21.52
N TYR A 305 7.11 -1.45 -20.46
CA TYR A 305 7.88 -0.20 -20.59
C TYR A 305 9.38 -0.49 -20.66
N PRO A 306 10.04 -0.30 -21.83
CA PRO A 306 11.39 -0.81 -22.09
C PRO A 306 12.44 -0.39 -21.04
N ARG A 307 12.40 0.87 -20.61
CA ARG A 307 13.35 1.39 -19.63
C ARG A 307 13.29 0.66 -18.27
N VAL A 308 12.07 0.35 -17.79
CA VAL A 308 11.87 -0.31 -16.49
C VAL A 308 12.21 -1.79 -16.56
N LEU A 309 11.95 -2.40 -17.74
CA LEU A 309 12.18 -3.82 -17.98
C LEU A 309 13.62 -4.14 -18.44
N SER A 310 14.49 -3.13 -18.55
CA SER A 310 15.90 -3.38 -18.87
C SER A 310 16.61 -4.08 -17.70
N PRO A 311 17.23 -5.27 -17.89
CA PRO A 311 18.00 -5.96 -16.86
C PRO A 311 19.21 -5.15 -16.37
N GLU A 312 19.72 -4.26 -17.22
CA GLU A 312 20.87 -3.41 -16.90
C GLU A 312 20.50 -2.16 -16.08
N ARG A 313 19.18 -1.89 -15.89
CA ARG A 313 18.72 -0.81 -14.99
C ARG A 313 18.86 -1.24 -13.52
N ARG A 314 20.08 -1.26 -13.05
CA ARG A 314 20.48 -1.73 -11.71
C ARG A 314 21.57 -0.84 -11.11
N PRO A 315 21.82 -0.91 -9.81
CA PRO A 315 23.01 -0.30 -9.23
C PRO A 315 24.30 -0.88 -9.84
N HIS A 316 25.24 -0.01 -10.18
CA HIS A 316 26.53 -0.38 -10.74
C HIS A 316 27.62 -0.30 -9.67
N PRO A 317 28.62 -1.21 -9.68
CA PRO A 317 29.73 -1.17 -8.74
C PRO A 317 30.61 0.06 -8.98
N THR A 318 31.08 0.66 -7.89
CA THR A 318 32.09 1.70 -7.87
C THR A 318 33.33 1.17 -7.15
N LYS A 319 34.34 2.01 -7.03
CA LYS A 319 35.60 1.67 -6.37
C LYS A 319 35.38 1.31 -4.87
N ASP A 320 34.39 1.91 -4.24
CA ASP A 320 34.11 1.85 -2.80
C ASP A 320 32.65 1.56 -2.42
N GLY A 321 31.80 1.26 -3.41
CA GLY A 321 30.39 0.98 -3.16
C GLY A 321 29.58 0.72 -4.42
N LEU A 322 28.35 1.24 -4.44
CA LEU A 322 27.42 1.14 -5.55
C LEU A 322 26.88 2.53 -5.90
N VAL A 323 26.67 2.79 -7.19
CA VAL A 323 25.97 3.96 -7.72
C VAL A 323 24.81 3.53 -8.59
N HIS A 324 23.67 4.21 -8.47
CA HIS A 324 22.59 4.07 -9.43
C HIS A 324 22.59 5.27 -10.36
N LEU A 325 22.81 4.99 -11.66
CA LEU A 325 22.81 6.01 -12.70
C LEU A 325 21.42 6.08 -13.34
N PHE A 326 20.88 7.30 -13.46
CA PHE A 326 19.59 7.53 -14.10
C PHE A 326 19.67 8.69 -15.11
N PRO A 327 20.38 8.51 -16.24
CA PRO A 327 20.33 9.46 -17.33
C PRO A 327 18.93 9.41 -17.97
N TYR A 328 18.23 10.53 -17.95
CA TYR A 328 16.85 10.60 -18.43
C TYR A 328 16.73 11.24 -19.82
N LEU A 329 17.49 12.30 -20.07
CA LEU A 329 17.47 13.04 -21.34
C LEU A 329 18.65 12.64 -22.21
N PRO A 330 18.56 12.77 -23.55
CA PRO A 330 19.67 12.53 -24.48
C PRO A 330 20.99 13.17 -24.04
N LYS A 331 20.96 14.44 -23.64
CA LYS A 331 22.16 15.17 -23.16
C LYS A 331 22.79 14.55 -21.90
N HIS A 332 22.01 13.83 -21.07
CA HIS A 332 22.57 13.16 -19.88
C HIS A 332 23.40 11.94 -20.28
N TYR A 333 22.96 11.19 -21.29
CA TYR A 333 23.73 10.08 -21.85
C TYR A 333 25.01 10.58 -22.52
N ALA A 334 24.90 11.60 -23.42
CA ALA A 334 26.07 12.19 -24.07
C ALA A 334 27.13 12.61 -23.05
N ARG A 335 26.69 13.32 -21.97
CA ARG A 335 27.63 13.76 -20.94
C ARG A 335 28.20 12.59 -20.12
N LEU A 336 27.41 11.58 -19.79
CA LEU A 336 27.86 10.41 -19.04
C LEU A 336 28.89 9.62 -19.80
N PHE A 337 28.64 9.32 -21.08
CA PHE A 337 29.57 8.58 -21.92
C PHE A 337 30.86 9.38 -22.24
N ALA A 338 30.72 10.70 -22.45
CA ALA A 338 31.88 11.57 -22.59
C ALA A 338 32.77 11.59 -21.33
N LEU A 339 32.17 11.62 -20.14
CA LEU A 339 32.89 11.49 -18.87
C LEU A 339 33.56 10.12 -18.72
N GLY A 340 32.97 9.07 -19.30
CA GLY A 340 33.56 7.72 -19.39
C GLY A 340 34.63 7.56 -20.48
N GLY A 341 34.94 8.60 -21.25
CA GLY A 341 35.95 8.57 -22.31
C GLY A 341 35.48 7.88 -23.60
N VAL A 342 34.16 7.75 -23.81
CA VAL A 342 33.60 7.13 -25.01
C VAL A 342 33.71 8.11 -26.18
N GLU A 343 34.47 7.73 -27.25
CA GLU A 343 34.58 8.52 -28.48
C GLU A 343 33.23 8.62 -29.19
N GLY A 344 32.89 9.80 -29.72
CA GLY A 344 31.64 10.03 -30.44
C GLY A 344 30.40 10.11 -29.56
N ALA A 345 30.57 10.20 -28.22
CA ALA A 345 29.48 10.27 -27.26
C ALA A 345 28.46 11.40 -27.53
N GLU A 346 28.87 12.50 -28.17
CA GLU A 346 27.96 13.63 -28.46
C GLU A 346 27.03 13.37 -29.65
N THR A 347 27.38 12.43 -30.53
CA THR A 347 26.65 12.14 -31.78
C THR A 347 26.13 10.72 -31.88
N ASP A 348 26.12 9.97 -30.79
CA ASP A 348 25.65 8.59 -30.75
C ASP A 348 24.15 8.49 -31.04
N PRO A 349 23.74 7.75 -32.09
CA PRO A 349 22.32 7.67 -32.49
C PRO A 349 21.42 6.96 -31.44
N ARG A 350 22.00 6.20 -30.51
CA ARG A 350 21.20 5.51 -29.47
C ARG A 350 20.46 6.46 -28.54
N TYR A 351 20.90 7.69 -28.46
CA TYR A 351 20.24 8.77 -27.71
C TYR A 351 20.10 10.08 -28.49
N ALA A 352 19.92 9.98 -29.81
CA ALA A 352 19.65 11.14 -30.67
C ALA A 352 18.37 11.90 -30.24
N ASP A 353 17.37 11.16 -29.77
CA ASP A 353 16.14 11.70 -29.21
C ASP A 353 15.60 10.81 -28.05
N GLN A 354 14.50 11.23 -27.42
CA GLN A 354 13.91 10.50 -26.30
C GLN A 354 13.37 9.11 -26.68
N ARG A 355 12.89 8.92 -27.90
CA ARG A 355 12.41 7.61 -28.38
C ARG A 355 13.59 6.67 -28.62
N ALA A 356 14.70 7.19 -29.17
CA ALA A 356 15.92 6.43 -29.32
C ALA A 356 16.44 5.90 -27.96
N THR A 357 16.42 6.74 -26.91
CA THR A 357 16.84 6.27 -25.57
C THR A 357 15.96 5.12 -25.04
N LEU A 358 14.69 5.08 -25.37
CA LEU A 358 13.80 3.99 -24.98
C LEU A 358 14.07 2.71 -25.77
N ARG A 359 14.23 2.83 -27.10
CA ARG A 359 14.57 1.67 -27.97
C ARG A 359 15.87 1.01 -27.57
N HIS A 360 16.86 1.80 -27.18
CA HIS A 360 18.20 1.34 -26.87
C HIS A 360 18.49 1.21 -25.38
N SER A 361 17.43 1.18 -24.51
CA SER A 361 17.59 1.16 -23.05
C SER A 361 18.56 0.08 -22.56
N ASP A 362 18.50 -1.15 -23.11
CA ASP A 362 19.35 -2.26 -22.67
C ASP A 362 20.85 -2.05 -22.96
N SER A 363 21.19 -1.23 -23.96
CA SER A 363 22.57 -0.91 -24.31
C SER A 363 23.07 0.42 -23.73
N LEU A 364 22.19 1.14 -23.04
CA LEU A 364 22.49 2.46 -22.48
C LEU A 364 22.65 2.44 -20.95
N TYR A 365 22.22 1.38 -20.27
CA TYR A 365 22.46 1.11 -18.87
C TYR A 365 23.62 0.14 -18.67
#